data_f56ed2cae5aebb550235a02a81597ef3
#
_entry.id   f56ed2cae5aebb550235a02a81597ef3
#
_cell.length_a   1.000
_cell.length_b   1.000
_cell.length_c   1.000
_cell.angle_alpha   90.00
_cell.angle_beta   90.00
_cell.angle_gamma   90.00
#
_symmetry.space_group_name_H-M   'P 1'
#
loop_
_entity.id
_entity.type
_entity.pdbx_description
1 polymer ?
#
loop_
_entity_poly.entity_id
_entity_poly.type
_entity_poly.pdbx_seq_one_letter_code
_entity_poly.pdbx_strand_id
1 'polypeptide(L)'
;MHVTSVVVRGMLFTCMMGCSLLAQRSRRYSDAPDPERATQDWLDQCRDSNNRNGDDRERFCEVREKRLDPSRGLDIDGRQNGGVSVHGWDRPQVLVLAKIQADGEDVDEARDIASQIEIQTADGRVRAEGPSTRRHQSWAVSYEVWAPQQTDLHLVTQNGGISVQNIDGRLELTAVNGGIALNGVSGDVHGQTTNGPLNVELDGGRWRGNGLDLQTTNGPVNLSLPDGYSAHLETGTVNGGMRIDFPITLQGNIGRRIATDLGDGGPTIRAITTNGPVNIRRR
;
A
#
# COMPACT_ATOMS: atom_id res chain seq x y z
N MET A 1 57.73 31.36 -65.41
CA MET A 1 56.31 31.62 -65.22
C MET A 1 55.73 30.45 -64.44
N HIS A 2 55.63 30.60 -63.15
CA HIS A 2 55.11 29.54 -62.27
C HIS A 2 53.60 29.78 -61.97
N VAL A 3 52.80 28.82 -62.34
CA VAL A 3 51.39 28.85 -61.99
C VAL A 3 51.17 27.90 -60.76
N THR A 4 50.86 28.50 -59.64
CA THR A 4 50.61 27.78 -58.37
C THR A 4 49.13 27.38 -58.31
N SER A 5 48.88 26.07 -58.26
CA SER A 5 47.53 25.54 -58.11
C SER A 5 47.18 25.46 -56.65
N VAL A 6 46.10 26.13 -56.24
CA VAL A 6 45.52 26.08 -54.89
C VAL A 6 44.47 24.98 -54.82
N VAL A 7 44.74 23.94 -54.08
CA VAL A 7 43.76 22.87 -53.78
C VAL A 7 42.96 23.26 -52.56
N VAL A 8 41.67 23.54 -52.75
CA VAL A 8 40.70 23.74 -51.66
C VAL A 8 40.18 22.38 -51.21
N ARG A 9 40.57 21.94 -50.00
CA ARG A 9 40.01 20.77 -49.36
C ARG A 9 38.67 21.16 -48.69
N GLY A 10 37.60 20.68 -49.28
CA GLY A 10 36.26 20.73 -48.65
C GLY A 10 36.18 19.79 -47.48
N MET A 11 35.90 20.36 -46.29
CA MET A 11 35.68 19.64 -45.06
C MET A 11 34.20 19.31 -44.94
N LEU A 12 33.83 18.05 -45.24
CA LEU A 12 32.49 17.54 -45.00
C LEU A 12 32.27 17.45 -43.47
N PHE A 13 31.46 18.36 -42.91
CA PHE A 13 30.91 18.22 -41.57
C PHE A 13 29.73 17.24 -41.62
N THR A 14 29.96 15.98 -41.30
CA THR A 14 28.91 15.03 -40.98
C THR A 14 28.33 15.34 -39.61
N CYS A 15 27.18 16.02 -39.61
CA CYS A 15 26.38 16.24 -38.41
C CYS A 15 25.76 14.90 -38.01
N MET A 16 26.42 14.14 -37.10
CA MET A 16 25.79 13.05 -36.36
C MET A 16 24.81 13.66 -35.38
N MET A 17 23.54 13.74 -35.77
CA MET A 17 22.44 13.88 -34.83
C MET A 17 22.38 12.60 -33.96
N GLY A 18 23.11 12.62 -32.86
CA GLY A 18 22.93 11.67 -31.78
C GLY A 18 21.53 11.84 -31.22
N CYS A 19 20.63 10.96 -31.66
CA CYS A 19 19.31 10.81 -31.05
C CYS A 19 19.54 10.25 -29.63
N SER A 20 19.77 11.14 -28.65
CA SER A 20 19.73 10.80 -27.24
C SER A 20 18.27 10.48 -26.90
N LEU A 21 17.88 9.23 -27.09
CA LEU A 21 16.74 8.64 -26.40
C LEU A 21 17.09 8.67 -24.91
N LEU A 22 16.90 9.83 -24.30
CA LEU A 22 16.70 9.94 -22.88
C LEU A 22 15.47 9.10 -22.57
N ALA A 23 15.70 7.84 -22.22
CA ALA A 23 14.73 7.03 -21.53
C ALA A 23 14.29 7.87 -20.34
N GLN A 24 13.14 8.50 -20.43
CA GLN A 24 12.39 9.00 -19.29
C GLN A 24 12.03 7.75 -18.48
N ARG A 25 12.98 7.30 -17.67
CA ARG A 25 12.69 6.42 -16.54
C ARG A 25 11.62 7.14 -15.75
N SER A 26 10.40 6.71 -15.95
CA SER A 26 9.29 7.16 -15.12
C SER A 26 9.68 6.93 -13.66
N ARG A 27 9.78 8.01 -12.90
CA ARG A 27 10.06 8.01 -11.45
C ARG A 27 8.94 7.35 -10.62
N ARG A 28 8.18 6.44 -11.19
CA ARG A 28 7.03 5.81 -10.56
C ARG A 28 7.34 4.49 -9.83
N TYR A 29 8.59 4.14 -9.68
CA TYR A 29 8.98 2.80 -9.22
C TYR A 29 9.87 2.79 -7.98
N SER A 30 10.04 3.92 -7.30
CA SER A 30 11.08 4.05 -6.26
C SER A 30 10.59 4.07 -4.81
N ASP A 31 9.29 3.84 -4.54
CA ASP A 31 8.78 4.06 -3.19
C ASP A 31 8.47 2.77 -2.39
N ALA A 32 8.64 1.58 -2.98
CA ALA A 32 8.63 0.37 -2.17
C ALA A 32 9.93 0.33 -1.34
N PRO A 33 9.85 0.21 -0.01
CA PRO A 33 11.03 0.15 0.82
C PRO A 33 11.91 -1.05 0.41
N ASP A 34 13.22 -0.88 0.51
CA ASP A 34 14.13 -2.01 0.35
C ASP A 34 13.91 -3.01 1.49
N PRO A 35 13.78 -4.33 1.22
CA PRO A 35 13.47 -5.33 2.24
C PRO A 35 14.47 -5.39 3.40
N GLU A 36 15.77 -5.22 3.12
CA GLU A 36 16.80 -5.24 4.16
C GLU A 36 16.65 -4.00 5.06
N ARG A 37 16.43 -2.85 4.45
CA ARG A 37 16.17 -1.60 5.18
C ARG A 37 14.89 -1.68 5.99
N ALA A 38 13.80 -2.19 5.41
CA ALA A 38 12.53 -2.37 6.11
C ALA A 38 12.66 -3.29 7.33
N THR A 39 13.49 -4.33 7.23
CA THR A 39 13.84 -5.21 8.35
C THR A 39 14.56 -4.44 9.45
N GLN A 40 15.61 -3.69 9.09
CA GLN A 40 16.43 -2.96 10.07
C GLN A 40 15.61 -1.86 10.77
N ASP A 41 14.90 -1.04 9.99
CA ASP A 41 14.08 0.06 10.49
C ASP A 41 13.02 -0.47 11.47
N TRP A 42 12.41 -1.63 11.19
CA TRP A 42 11.42 -2.21 12.08
C TRP A 42 12.04 -2.77 13.37
N LEU A 43 13.18 -3.46 13.28
CA LEU A 43 13.88 -3.97 14.47
C LEU A 43 14.31 -2.85 15.41
N ASP A 44 14.80 -1.74 14.86
CA ASP A 44 15.20 -0.57 15.63
C ASP A 44 13.98 0.08 16.31
N GLN A 45 12.87 0.27 15.57
CA GLN A 45 11.61 0.78 16.14
C GLN A 45 11.06 -0.12 17.25
N CYS A 46 11.14 -1.43 17.07
CA CYS A 46 10.65 -2.39 18.04
C CYS A 46 11.46 -2.34 19.35
N ARG A 47 12.79 -2.24 19.26
CA ARG A 47 13.68 -2.07 20.42
C ARG A 47 13.45 -0.75 21.14
N ASP A 48 13.31 0.33 20.39
CA ASP A 48 13.09 1.67 20.96
C ASP A 48 11.75 1.77 21.68
N SER A 49 10.74 1.01 21.26
CA SER A 49 9.43 1.01 21.89
C SER A 49 9.45 0.33 23.28
N ASN A 50 10.35 -0.61 23.51
CA ASN A 50 10.55 -1.25 24.80
C ASN A 50 10.98 -0.25 25.88
N ASN A 51 11.84 0.70 25.52
CA ASN A 51 12.39 1.70 26.45
C ASN A 51 11.38 2.78 26.89
N ARG A 52 10.24 2.92 26.21
CA ARG A 52 9.29 4.04 26.42
C ARG A 52 8.10 3.69 27.31
N ASN A 53 7.75 2.43 27.44
CA ASN A 53 6.45 2.07 28.00
C ASN A 53 6.40 1.97 29.52
N GLY A 54 7.52 1.94 30.24
CA GLY A 54 7.53 1.83 31.70
C GLY A 54 6.68 0.65 32.23
N ASP A 55 6.38 -0.30 31.38
CA ASP A 55 5.61 -1.51 31.68
C ASP A 55 6.61 -2.56 32.18
N ASP A 56 6.24 -3.33 33.21
CA ASP A 56 7.08 -4.39 33.76
C ASP A 56 7.28 -5.57 32.80
N ARG A 57 7.03 -5.38 31.49
CA ARG A 57 7.15 -6.40 30.46
C ARG A 57 8.34 -6.13 29.55
N GLU A 58 9.07 -7.19 29.28
CA GLU A 58 10.16 -7.17 28.32
C GLU A 58 9.72 -7.66 26.94
N ARG A 59 10.31 -7.08 25.91
CA ARG A 59 9.95 -7.35 24.50
C ARG A 59 11.07 -8.02 23.76
N PHE A 60 10.71 -9.04 22.99
CA PHE A 60 11.57 -9.67 22.01
C PHE A 60 11.03 -9.43 20.59
N CYS A 61 11.92 -9.09 19.64
CA CYS A 61 11.58 -8.77 18.26
C CYS A 61 12.47 -9.54 17.29
N GLU A 62 11.86 -10.18 16.32
CA GLU A 62 12.59 -10.82 15.21
C GLU A 62 11.83 -10.70 13.89
N VAL A 63 12.56 -10.84 12.78
CA VAL A 63 11.99 -10.90 11.44
C VAL A 63 12.32 -12.23 10.81
N ARG A 64 11.31 -12.93 10.32
CA ARG A 64 11.47 -14.18 9.55
C ARG A 64 11.11 -13.94 8.11
N GLU A 65 12.09 -14.22 7.24
CA GLU A 65 11.91 -14.13 5.79
C GLU A 65 11.35 -15.45 5.24
N LYS A 66 10.37 -15.33 4.37
CA LYS A 66 9.83 -16.43 3.55
C LYS A 66 9.76 -15.99 2.10
N ARG A 67 10.22 -16.86 1.21
CA ARG A 67 10.06 -16.68 -0.24
C ARG A 67 9.06 -17.69 -0.74
N LEU A 68 8.10 -17.20 -1.51
CA LEU A 68 7.05 -18.04 -2.08
C LEU A 68 7.17 -17.99 -3.60
N ASP A 69 6.81 -19.09 -4.23
CA ASP A 69 6.60 -19.09 -5.66
C ASP A 69 5.41 -18.21 -6.02
N PRO A 70 5.42 -17.54 -7.18
CA PRO A 70 4.33 -16.69 -7.60
C PRO A 70 3.07 -17.53 -7.70
N SER A 71 2.13 -17.28 -6.79
CA SER A 71 0.78 -17.81 -6.85
C SER A 71 -0.11 -16.81 -7.58
N ARG A 72 -1.26 -17.26 -8.10
CA ARG A 72 -2.25 -16.37 -8.73
C ARG A 72 -2.85 -15.38 -7.74
N GLY A 73 -2.72 -15.59 -6.44
CA GLY A 73 -3.20 -14.73 -5.39
C GLY A 73 -2.54 -15.02 -4.06
N LEU A 74 -2.59 -14.03 -3.16
CA LEU A 74 -2.12 -14.12 -1.79
C LEU A 74 -3.29 -13.91 -0.83
N ASP A 75 -3.41 -14.82 0.15
CA ASP A 75 -4.37 -14.74 1.24
C ASP A 75 -3.57 -14.51 2.55
N ILE A 76 -3.61 -13.29 3.07
CA ILE A 76 -2.80 -12.89 4.23
C ILE A 76 -3.71 -12.52 5.39
N ASP A 77 -3.57 -13.27 6.49
CA ASP A 77 -4.31 -13.03 7.73
C ASP A 77 -3.37 -12.50 8.82
N GLY A 78 -3.52 -11.20 9.13
CA GLY A 78 -2.80 -10.52 10.23
C GLY A 78 -3.28 -10.91 11.61
N ARG A 79 -4.27 -11.79 11.73
CA ARG A 79 -4.87 -12.24 12.98
C ARG A 79 -5.34 -11.07 13.86
N GLN A 80 -5.19 -11.23 15.18
CA GLN A 80 -5.72 -10.28 16.15
C GLN A 80 -4.91 -8.98 16.21
N ASN A 81 -3.58 -9.04 16.08
CA ASN A 81 -2.72 -7.89 16.40
C ASN A 81 -1.62 -7.66 15.34
N GLY A 82 -1.89 -7.93 14.07
CA GLY A 82 -0.91 -7.75 13.01
C GLY A 82 -1.41 -6.85 11.87
N GLY A 83 -0.56 -5.95 11.40
CA GLY A 83 -0.79 -5.19 10.18
C GLY A 83 -0.26 -5.92 8.95
N VAL A 84 -0.76 -5.56 7.76
CA VAL A 84 -0.32 -6.11 6.49
C VAL A 84 0.02 -4.98 5.52
N SER A 85 1.27 -4.98 5.04
CA SER A 85 1.72 -4.06 3.99
C SER A 85 2.14 -4.87 2.76
N VAL A 86 1.62 -4.54 1.58
CA VAL A 86 1.97 -5.20 0.32
C VAL A 86 2.49 -4.19 -0.68
N HIS A 87 3.65 -4.47 -1.25
CA HIS A 87 4.34 -3.65 -2.24
C HIS A 87 4.47 -4.40 -3.56
N GLY A 88 3.94 -3.83 -4.62
CA GLY A 88 4.16 -4.36 -5.97
C GLY A 88 5.58 -4.12 -6.45
N TRP A 89 6.24 -5.15 -6.98
CA TRP A 89 7.57 -5.05 -7.58
C TRP A 89 7.63 -5.72 -8.96
N ASP A 90 8.76 -5.60 -9.63
CA ASP A 90 8.99 -6.14 -10.97
C ASP A 90 9.62 -7.54 -10.99
N ARG A 91 9.72 -8.19 -9.83
CA ARG A 91 10.27 -9.54 -9.71
C ARG A 91 9.15 -10.58 -9.72
N PRO A 92 9.40 -11.79 -10.29
CA PRO A 92 8.37 -12.84 -10.35
C PRO A 92 8.17 -13.60 -9.04
N GLN A 93 8.87 -13.27 -7.97
CA GLN A 93 8.82 -13.94 -6.67
C GLN A 93 7.98 -13.15 -5.68
N VAL A 94 7.47 -13.82 -4.66
CA VAL A 94 6.89 -13.18 -3.49
C VAL A 94 7.89 -13.28 -2.33
N LEU A 95 8.15 -12.15 -1.69
CA LEU A 95 8.95 -12.07 -0.47
C LEU A 95 8.06 -11.64 0.68
N VAL A 96 8.05 -12.40 1.76
CA VAL A 96 7.30 -12.10 2.98
C VAL A 96 8.27 -11.90 4.13
N LEU A 97 8.23 -10.74 4.77
CA LEU A 97 8.85 -10.48 6.05
C LEU A 97 7.79 -10.57 7.15
N ALA A 98 7.85 -11.63 7.94
CA ALA A 98 7.03 -11.79 9.13
C ALA A 98 7.73 -11.14 10.32
N LYS A 99 7.21 -10.01 10.75
CA LYS A 99 7.71 -9.16 11.84
C LYS A 99 7.09 -9.60 13.14
N ILE A 100 7.80 -10.41 13.92
CA ILE A 100 7.34 -11.04 15.14
C ILE A 100 7.73 -10.18 16.34
N GLN A 101 6.75 -9.86 17.16
CA GLN A 101 6.90 -9.20 18.44
C GLN A 101 6.26 -10.08 19.50
N ALA A 102 6.98 -10.36 20.57
CA ALA A 102 6.47 -11.05 21.74
C ALA A 102 6.82 -10.28 23.01
N ASP A 103 5.92 -10.24 23.97
CA ASP A 103 6.10 -9.62 25.26
C ASP A 103 5.94 -10.67 26.38
N GLY A 104 6.82 -10.65 27.37
CA GLY A 104 6.85 -11.54 28.54
C GLY A 104 7.27 -10.82 29.81
N GLU A 105 7.34 -11.52 30.94
CA GLU A 105 7.84 -10.94 32.19
C GLU A 105 9.33 -10.61 32.12
N ASP A 106 10.08 -11.38 31.31
CA ASP A 106 11.47 -11.11 30.98
C ASP A 106 11.76 -11.41 29.49
N VAL A 107 12.96 -11.08 29.04
CA VAL A 107 13.38 -11.25 27.65
C VAL A 107 13.48 -12.70 27.22
N ASP A 108 13.77 -13.60 28.12
CA ASP A 108 13.89 -15.03 27.83
C ASP A 108 12.51 -15.65 27.65
N GLU A 109 11.53 -15.30 28.47
CA GLU A 109 10.13 -15.68 28.27
C GLU A 109 9.57 -15.12 26.96
N ALA A 110 9.82 -13.84 26.66
CA ALA A 110 9.41 -13.25 25.38
C ALA A 110 10.03 -13.97 24.17
N ARG A 111 11.29 -14.38 24.28
CA ARG A 111 11.98 -15.18 23.24
C ARG A 111 11.40 -16.58 23.11
N ASP A 112 11.04 -17.22 24.20
CA ASP A 112 10.42 -18.54 24.20
C ASP A 112 9.04 -18.50 23.54
N ILE A 113 8.25 -17.45 23.80
CA ILE A 113 6.97 -17.22 23.12
C ILE A 113 7.20 -17.04 21.62
N ALA A 114 8.15 -16.20 21.22
CA ALA A 114 8.47 -15.97 19.80
C ALA A 114 8.90 -17.27 19.11
N SER A 115 9.71 -18.11 19.77
CA SER A 115 10.20 -19.38 19.23
C SER A 115 9.08 -20.37 18.86
N GLN A 116 7.93 -20.29 19.55
CA GLN A 116 6.76 -21.14 19.33
C GLN A 116 5.82 -20.64 18.22
N ILE A 117 6.10 -19.45 17.65
CA ILE A 117 5.29 -18.90 16.56
C ILE A 117 5.73 -19.54 15.24
N GLU A 118 4.78 -20.13 14.54
CA GLU A 118 4.98 -20.70 13.21
C GLU A 118 4.35 -19.81 12.14
N ILE A 119 5.09 -19.52 11.08
CA ILE A 119 4.58 -18.80 9.91
C ILE A 119 4.21 -19.83 8.84
N GLN A 120 2.93 -20.03 8.67
CA GLN A 120 2.36 -20.93 7.66
C GLN A 120 2.32 -20.20 6.31
N THR A 121 2.84 -20.83 5.26
CA THR A 121 2.95 -20.26 3.90
C THR A 121 2.61 -21.30 2.83
N ALA A 122 1.47 -21.96 2.94
CA ALA A 122 1.04 -22.96 1.96
C ALA A 122 0.01 -22.36 0.99
N ASP A 123 0.11 -22.69 -0.30
CA ASP A 123 -0.87 -22.34 -1.33
C ASP A 123 -1.20 -20.84 -1.44
N GLY A 124 -0.19 -19.98 -1.27
CA GLY A 124 -0.37 -18.51 -1.27
C GLY A 124 -0.99 -17.95 0.00
N ARG A 125 -1.30 -18.78 0.99
CA ARG A 125 -1.80 -18.34 2.29
C ARG A 125 -0.64 -18.02 3.23
N VAL A 126 -0.73 -16.87 3.90
CA VAL A 126 0.26 -16.41 4.89
C VAL A 126 -0.47 -16.10 6.20
N ARG A 127 -0.15 -16.83 7.25
CA ARG A 127 -0.66 -16.55 8.60
C ARG A 127 0.29 -17.07 9.67
N ALA A 128 0.21 -16.49 10.87
CA ALA A 128 0.94 -16.96 12.03
C ALA A 128 0.06 -17.84 12.93
N GLU A 129 0.64 -18.88 13.48
CA GLU A 129 0.08 -19.63 14.61
C GLU A 129 1.10 -19.61 15.75
N GLY A 130 0.62 -19.47 16.99
CA GLY A 130 1.48 -19.36 18.15
C GLY A 130 0.79 -19.81 19.42
N PRO A 131 1.51 -19.79 20.56
CA PRO A 131 1.01 -20.30 21.83
C PRO A 131 -0.15 -19.45 22.36
N SER A 132 -0.96 -20.07 23.21
CA SER A 132 -1.91 -19.34 24.04
C SER A 132 -1.16 -18.52 25.08
N THR A 133 -1.50 -17.23 25.18
CA THR A 133 -0.85 -16.30 26.09
C THR A 133 -1.58 -16.23 27.45
N ARG A 134 -0.81 -16.02 28.51
CA ARG A 134 -1.32 -15.76 29.87
C ARG A 134 -1.34 -14.26 30.17
N ARG A 135 -1.70 -13.90 31.38
CA ARG A 135 -1.56 -12.52 31.83
C ARG A 135 -0.11 -12.06 31.71
N HIS A 136 0.12 -10.84 31.24
CA HIS A 136 1.43 -10.24 30.94
C HIS A 136 2.20 -10.84 29.76
N GLN A 137 1.62 -11.81 29.06
CA GLN A 137 2.17 -12.35 27.82
C GLN A 137 1.36 -11.87 26.61
N SER A 138 2.03 -11.53 25.53
CA SER A 138 1.38 -11.26 24.26
C SER A 138 2.32 -11.54 23.08
N TRP A 139 1.74 -11.75 21.92
CA TRP A 139 2.50 -11.76 20.68
C TRP A 139 1.68 -11.19 19.53
N ALA A 140 2.39 -10.68 18.53
CA ALA A 140 1.84 -10.17 17.30
C ALA A 140 2.78 -10.48 16.13
N VAL A 141 2.20 -10.66 14.95
CA VAL A 141 2.98 -10.79 13.72
C VAL A 141 2.39 -9.85 12.68
N SER A 142 3.17 -8.87 12.26
CA SER A 142 2.84 -8.03 11.12
C SER A 142 3.59 -8.50 9.88
N TYR A 143 2.99 -8.31 8.72
CA TYR A 143 3.57 -8.74 7.46
C TYR A 143 3.94 -7.56 6.59
N GLU A 144 5.13 -7.60 6.03
CA GLU A 144 5.53 -6.75 4.93
C GLU A 144 5.91 -7.63 3.75
N VAL A 145 5.23 -7.42 2.63
CA VAL A 145 5.22 -8.35 1.51
C VAL A 145 5.55 -7.61 0.22
N TRP A 146 6.45 -8.17 -0.55
CA TRP A 146 6.70 -7.75 -1.94
C TRP A 146 6.17 -8.83 -2.87
N ALA A 147 5.31 -8.45 -3.79
CA ALA A 147 4.67 -9.35 -4.74
C ALA A 147 4.75 -8.79 -6.17
N PRO A 148 4.67 -9.64 -7.20
CA PRO A 148 4.50 -9.15 -8.56
C PRO A 148 3.33 -8.16 -8.64
N GLN A 149 3.45 -7.12 -9.46
CA GLN A 149 2.38 -6.11 -9.57
C GLN A 149 1.02 -6.68 -9.94
N GLN A 150 1.01 -7.72 -10.76
CA GLN A 150 -0.22 -8.42 -11.13
C GLN A 150 -0.47 -9.57 -10.16
N THR A 151 -1.05 -9.25 -9.00
CA THR A 151 -1.34 -10.21 -7.93
C THR A 151 -2.71 -9.93 -7.33
N ASP A 152 -3.54 -10.96 -7.25
CA ASP A 152 -4.80 -10.90 -6.49
C ASP A 152 -4.51 -11.00 -5.00
N LEU A 153 -5.17 -10.18 -4.19
CA LEU A 153 -4.94 -10.10 -2.75
C LEU A 153 -6.25 -10.28 -1.97
N HIS A 154 -6.21 -11.14 -0.97
CA HIS A 154 -7.20 -11.20 0.10
C HIS A 154 -6.49 -10.92 1.43
N LEU A 155 -6.74 -9.73 2.03
CA LEU A 155 -6.04 -9.27 3.22
C LEU A 155 -7.04 -9.05 4.35
N VAL A 156 -6.78 -9.67 5.50
CA VAL A 156 -7.64 -9.56 6.69
C VAL A 156 -6.81 -9.18 7.90
N THR A 157 -7.29 -8.19 8.68
CA THR A 157 -6.69 -7.80 9.97
C THR A 157 -7.77 -7.49 10.99
N GLN A 158 -7.50 -7.77 12.27
CA GLN A 158 -8.40 -7.36 13.35
C GLN A 158 -7.93 -6.06 14.01
N ASN A 159 -6.71 -6.03 14.55
CA ASN A 159 -6.13 -4.82 15.17
C ASN A 159 -4.84 -4.44 14.45
N GLY A 160 -4.96 -4.06 13.19
CA GLY A 160 -3.84 -3.65 12.36
C GLY A 160 -4.32 -3.01 11.07
N GLY A 161 -3.51 -2.13 10.51
CA GLY A 161 -3.81 -1.50 9.23
C GLY A 161 -3.45 -2.39 8.04
N ILE A 162 -4.08 -2.11 6.92
CA ILE A 162 -3.75 -2.67 5.61
C ILE A 162 -3.17 -1.56 4.74
N SER A 163 -2.02 -1.80 4.13
CA SER A 163 -1.42 -0.90 3.15
C SER A 163 -1.11 -1.67 1.87
N VAL A 164 -1.53 -1.17 0.71
CA VAL A 164 -1.23 -1.77 -0.59
C VAL A 164 -0.70 -0.72 -1.53
N GLN A 165 0.43 -1.01 -2.17
CA GLN A 165 1.10 -0.09 -3.08
C GLN A 165 1.43 -0.79 -4.41
N ASN A 166 1.14 -0.14 -5.54
CA ASN A 166 1.53 -0.56 -6.90
C ASN A 166 1.08 -1.99 -7.26
N ILE A 167 -0.12 -2.39 -6.87
CA ILE A 167 -0.73 -3.67 -7.22
C ILE A 167 -1.89 -3.46 -8.21
N ASP A 168 -1.95 -4.33 -9.20
CA ASP A 168 -3.02 -4.43 -10.20
C ASP A 168 -3.63 -5.83 -10.12
N GLY A 169 -4.88 -5.96 -9.68
CA GLY A 169 -5.53 -7.26 -9.49
C GLY A 169 -6.89 -7.13 -8.82
N ARG A 170 -7.42 -8.27 -8.39
CA ARG A 170 -8.56 -8.30 -7.49
C ARG A 170 -8.07 -8.16 -6.06
N LEU A 171 -8.48 -7.08 -5.39
CA LEU A 171 -8.09 -6.78 -4.01
C LEU A 171 -9.32 -6.84 -3.11
N GLU A 172 -9.33 -7.77 -2.17
CA GLU A 172 -10.35 -7.90 -1.13
C GLU A 172 -9.71 -7.60 0.24
N LEU A 173 -10.12 -6.49 0.87
CA LEU A 173 -9.43 -5.93 2.03
C LEU A 173 -10.42 -5.78 3.20
N THR A 174 -10.13 -6.41 4.33
CA THR A 174 -10.97 -6.32 5.53
C THR A 174 -10.13 -5.98 6.76
N ALA A 175 -10.44 -4.85 7.37
CA ALA A 175 -9.86 -4.45 8.67
C ALA A 175 -10.98 -4.19 9.69
N VAL A 176 -10.73 -4.48 10.96
CA VAL A 176 -11.69 -4.13 12.03
C VAL A 176 -11.24 -2.86 12.74
N ASN A 177 -10.09 -2.87 13.36
CA ASN A 177 -9.51 -1.73 14.08
C ASN A 177 -8.19 -1.34 13.41
N GLY A 178 -8.30 -0.74 12.23
CA GLY A 178 -7.16 -0.29 11.46
C GLY A 178 -7.60 0.38 10.17
N GLY A 179 -6.78 1.26 9.64
CA GLY A 179 -7.04 1.93 8.37
C GLY A 179 -6.67 1.07 7.17
N ILE A 180 -7.22 1.46 6.03
CA ILE A 180 -6.82 0.94 4.72
C ILE A 180 -6.15 2.08 3.95
N ALA A 181 -4.91 1.86 3.51
CA ALA A 181 -4.13 2.80 2.72
C ALA A 181 -3.80 2.18 1.36
N LEU A 182 -4.19 2.84 0.28
CA LEU A 182 -3.97 2.40 -1.09
C LEU A 182 -3.21 3.46 -1.88
N ASN A 183 -2.15 3.07 -2.58
CA ASN A 183 -1.38 3.96 -3.42
C ASN A 183 -1.04 3.27 -4.75
N GLY A 184 -1.38 3.89 -5.88
CA GLY A 184 -1.06 3.38 -7.21
C GLY A 184 -1.67 2.02 -7.54
N VAL A 185 -2.78 1.64 -6.89
CA VAL A 185 -3.49 0.39 -7.16
C VAL A 185 -4.43 0.51 -8.35
N SER A 186 -4.74 -0.62 -8.97
CA SER A 186 -5.71 -0.74 -10.07
C SER A 186 -6.37 -2.12 -10.07
N GLY A 187 -7.37 -2.33 -10.93
CA GLY A 187 -8.07 -3.61 -11.05
C GLY A 187 -9.49 -3.56 -10.49
N ASP A 188 -9.84 -4.55 -9.68
CA ASP A 188 -11.13 -4.70 -9.02
C ASP A 188 -10.93 -4.66 -7.51
N VAL A 189 -11.19 -3.51 -6.88
CA VAL A 189 -10.77 -3.25 -5.49
C VAL A 189 -11.98 -3.08 -4.59
N HIS A 190 -12.09 -3.97 -3.60
CA HIS A 190 -13.10 -3.93 -2.56
C HIS A 190 -12.45 -3.89 -1.19
N GLY A 191 -12.87 -2.95 -0.34
CA GLY A 191 -12.29 -2.84 0.99
C GLY A 191 -13.26 -2.29 2.02
N GLN A 192 -13.17 -2.82 3.23
CA GLN A 192 -13.97 -2.35 4.35
C GLN A 192 -13.17 -2.30 5.65
N THR A 193 -13.44 -1.27 6.44
CA THR A 193 -12.95 -1.19 7.82
C THR A 193 -14.06 -0.74 8.76
N THR A 194 -14.02 -1.19 10.00
CA THR A 194 -14.98 -0.71 11.01
C THR A 194 -14.48 0.56 11.69
N ASN A 195 -13.24 0.55 12.17
CA ASN A 195 -12.66 1.66 12.93
C ASN A 195 -11.30 2.03 12.34
N GLY A 196 -11.31 2.91 11.34
CA GLY A 196 -10.06 3.36 10.75
C GLY A 196 -10.27 4.26 9.53
N PRO A 197 -9.26 5.02 9.17
CA PRO A 197 -9.29 5.86 7.98
C PRO A 197 -9.19 5.03 6.70
N LEU A 198 -9.79 5.56 5.64
CA LEU A 198 -9.50 5.16 4.26
C LEU A 198 -8.62 6.25 3.64
N ASN A 199 -7.40 5.89 3.27
CA ASN A 199 -6.46 6.79 2.58
C ASN A 199 -6.18 6.22 1.20
N VAL A 200 -6.57 6.95 0.15
CA VAL A 200 -6.43 6.50 -1.22
C VAL A 200 -5.70 7.55 -2.04
N GLU A 201 -4.61 7.15 -2.66
CA GLU A 201 -3.89 7.95 -3.64
C GLU A 201 -4.01 7.29 -5.01
N LEU A 202 -4.68 7.96 -5.94
CA LEU A 202 -4.84 7.49 -7.30
C LEU A 202 -3.74 8.04 -8.20
N ASP A 203 -3.31 7.23 -9.16
CA ASP A 203 -2.30 7.58 -10.13
C ASP A 203 -2.81 7.54 -11.57
N GLY A 204 -2.08 8.23 -12.46
CA GLY A 204 -2.43 8.28 -13.88
C GLY A 204 -3.60 9.23 -14.18
N GLY A 205 -4.24 9.06 -15.34
CA GLY A 205 -5.34 9.92 -15.80
C GLY A 205 -6.73 9.31 -15.65
N ARG A 206 -6.80 8.00 -15.34
CA ARG A 206 -8.07 7.27 -15.16
C ARG A 206 -7.85 5.98 -14.37
N TRP A 207 -8.94 5.46 -13.81
CA TRP A 207 -8.91 4.12 -13.22
C TRP A 207 -8.70 3.04 -14.30
N ARG A 208 -7.90 2.05 -13.97
CA ARG A 208 -7.67 0.87 -14.82
C ARG A 208 -8.27 -0.34 -14.13
N GLY A 209 -9.25 -0.96 -14.76
CA GLY A 209 -9.98 -2.12 -14.22
C GLY A 209 -11.45 -1.84 -13.94
N ASN A 210 -12.08 -2.64 -13.10
CA ASN A 210 -13.54 -2.62 -12.89
C ASN A 210 -14.00 -1.47 -11.99
N GLY A 211 -13.19 -1.10 -11.00
CA GLY A 211 -13.51 -0.01 -10.07
C GLY A 211 -12.91 -0.19 -8.69
N LEU A 212 -13.24 0.77 -7.82
CA LEU A 212 -12.84 0.78 -6.42
C LEU A 212 -14.10 0.99 -5.56
N ASP A 213 -14.32 0.12 -4.59
CA ASP A 213 -15.37 0.28 -3.57
C ASP A 213 -14.77 0.13 -2.16
N LEU A 214 -14.69 1.26 -1.45
CA LEU A 214 -14.17 1.30 -0.09
C LEU A 214 -15.18 1.88 0.89
N GLN A 215 -15.32 1.24 2.05
CA GLN A 215 -16.25 1.64 3.08
C GLN A 215 -15.58 1.65 4.46
N THR A 216 -15.89 2.68 5.26
CA THR A 216 -15.55 2.69 6.69
C THR A 216 -16.78 3.03 7.52
N THR A 217 -16.91 2.44 8.71
CA THR A 217 -17.96 2.84 9.63
C THR A 217 -17.55 4.04 10.46
N ASN A 218 -16.36 4.02 11.05
CA ASN A 218 -15.84 5.06 11.93
C ASN A 218 -14.44 5.48 11.50
N GLY A 219 -14.37 6.51 10.67
CA GLY A 219 -13.10 7.05 10.21
C GLY A 219 -13.26 8.02 9.05
N PRO A 220 -12.24 8.84 8.81
CA PRO A 220 -12.23 9.72 7.65
C PRO A 220 -11.99 8.94 6.35
N VAL A 221 -12.52 9.48 5.26
CA VAL A 221 -12.13 9.15 3.89
C VAL A 221 -11.26 10.26 3.36
N ASN A 222 -10.03 9.93 2.96
CA ASN A 222 -9.10 10.84 2.30
C ASN A 222 -8.77 10.27 0.92
N LEU A 223 -9.19 10.96 -0.12
CA LEU A 223 -8.97 10.59 -1.51
C LEU A 223 -8.15 11.67 -2.20
N SER A 224 -6.99 11.29 -2.75
CA SER A 224 -6.12 12.17 -3.51
C SER A 224 -6.10 11.76 -4.97
N LEU A 225 -6.36 12.71 -5.87
CA LEU A 225 -6.48 12.50 -7.32
C LEU A 225 -5.52 13.43 -8.07
N PRO A 226 -4.92 12.97 -9.19
CA PRO A 226 -4.24 13.85 -10.12
C PRO A 226 -5.21 14.82 -10.82
N ASP A 227 -4.67 15.93 -11.32
CA ASP A 227 -5.45 16.83 -12.20
C ASP A 227 -5.94 16.12 -13.45
N GLY A 228 -7.20 16.38 -13.82
CA GLY A 228 -7.82 15.81 -15.03
C GLY A 228 -8.12 14.31 -14.93
N TYR A 229 -8.16 13.75 -13.73
CA TYR A 229 -8.51 12.35 -13.52
C TYR A 229 -9.92 12.03 -14.01
N SER A 230 -10.09 10.93 -14.75
CA SER A 230 -11.37 10.49 -15.30
C SER A 230 -11.90 9.25 -14.57
N ALA A 231 -13.07 9.36 -13.96
CA ALA A 231 -13.79 8.28 -13.27
C ALA A 231 -15.23 8.71 -12.93
N HIS A 232 -16.11 7.76 -12.64
CA HIS A 232 -17.35 8.02 -11.95
C HIS A 232 -17.10 8.03 -10.44
N LEU A 233 -17.16 9.19 -9.80
CA LEU A 233 -16.92 9.34 -8.37
C LEU A 233 -18.21 9.22 -7.57
N GLU A 234 -18.25 8.27 -6.65
CA GLU A 234 -19.28 8.17 -5.62
C GLU A 234 -18.66 8.35 -4.23
N THR A 235 -19.08 9.34 -3.49
CA THR A 235 -18.56 9.56 -2.13
C THR A 235 -19.61 10.13 -1.21
N GLY A 236 -19.39 10.00 0.09
CA GLY A 236 -20.33 10.55 1.06
C GLY A 236 -20.07 10.12 2.50
N THR A 237 -20.82 10.81 3.38
CA THR A 237 -20.83 10.50 4.82
C THR A 237 -22.27 10.60 5.35
N VAL A 238 -22.58 9.87 6.40
CA VAL A 238 -23.84 10.05 7.14
C VAL A 238 -23.65 11.11 8.23
N ASN A 239 -22.59 10.99 9.02
CA ASN A 239 -22.28 11.86 10.14
C ASN A 239 -20.87 12.45 9.97
N GLY A 240 -20.75 13.52 9.18
CA GLY A 240 -19.48 14.19 8.94
C GLY A 240 -19.61 15.35 7.96
N GLY A 241 -18.51 16.09 7.82
CA GLY A 241 -18.36 17.11 6.79
C GLY A 241 -17.74 16.55 5.52
N MET A 242 -17.97 17.22 4.39
CA MET A 242 -17.28 16.93 3.13
C MET A 242 -16.46 18.14 2.71
N ARG A 243 -15.25 17.91 2.28
CA ARG A 243 -14.37 18.90 1.69
C ARG A 243 -13.82 18.39 0.36
N ILE A 244 -14.05 19.16 -0.69
CA ILE A 244 -13.61 18.85 -2.04
C ILE A 244 -12.81 20.05 -2.55
N ASP A 245 -11.54 19.85 -2.86
CA ASP A 245 -10.59 20.92 -3.21
C ASP A 245 -10.51 21.14 -4.74
N PHE A 246 -11.50 20.71 -5.54
CA PHE A 246 -11.55 20.98 -6.98
C PHE A 246 -12.99 21.24 -7.45
N PRO A 247 -13.17 21.95 -8.57
CA PRO A 247 -14.49 22.25 -9.09
C PRO A 247 -15.18 20.95 -9.56
N ILE A 248 -16.37 20.71 -9.03
CA ILE A 248 -17.27 19.66 -9.49
C ILE A 248 -18.58 20.30 -9.94
N THR A 249 -19.17 19.78 -11.01
CA THR A 249 -20.50 20.17 -11.45
C THR A 249 -21.50 19.18 -10.88
N LEU A 250 -22.36 19.63 -9.98
CA LEU A 250 -23.41 18.80 -9.40
C LEU A 250 -24.75 19.24 -9.99
N GLN A 251 -25.55 18.27 -10.43
CA GLN A 251 -26.94 18.48 -10.81
C GLN A 251 -27.84 18.01 -9.67
N GLY A 252 -28.64 18.93 -9.11
CA GLY A 252 -29.56 18.63 -8.02
C GLY A 252 -29.16 19.19 -6.66
N ASN A 253 -29.78 18.70 -5.59
CA ASN A 253 -29.46 19.12 -4.22
C ASN A 253 -28.16 18.54 -3.73
N ILE A 254 -27.27 19.37 -3.21
CA ILE A 254 -26.03 18.94 -2.57
C ILE A 254 -26.39 18.27 -1.23
N GLY A 255 -26.43 16.96 -1.23
CA GLY A 255 -26.68 16.15 -0.04
C GLY A 255 -25.34 15.69 0.61
N ARG A 256 -25.46 14.75 1.55
CA ARG A 256 -24.30 14.08 2.19
C ARG A 256 -23.67 12.98 1.33
N ARG A 257 -24.15 12.81 0.12
CA ARG A 257 -23.64 11.90 -0.91
C ARG A 257 -23.49 12.65 -2.21
N ILE A 258 -22.41 12.37 -2.90
CA ILE A 258 -22.06 12.94 -4.19
C ILE A 258 -21.84 11.78 -5.14
N ALA A 259 -22.49 11.84 -6.30
CA ALA A 259 -22.21 10.99 -7.45
C ALA A 259 -22.03 11.93 -8.65
N THR A 260 -20.87 11.89 -9.28
CA THR A 260 -20.53 12.78 -10.40
C THR A 260 -19.42 12.19 -11.25
N ASP A 261 -19.42 12.53 -12.52
CA ASP A 261 -18.31 12.20 -13.40
C ASP A 261 -17.19 13.23 -13.25
N LEU A 262 -15.98 12.72 -13.11
CA LEU A 262 -14.73 13.45 -13.18
C LEU A 262 -14.13 13.27 -14.57
N GLY A 263 -13.64 14.34 -15.19
CA GLY A 263 -13.10 14.29 -16.54
C GLY A 263 -14.10 13.68 -17.53
N ASP A 264 -13.69 12.66 -18.26
CA ASP A 264 -14.53 11.95 -19.25
C ASP A 264 -15.40 10.84 -18.61
N GLY A 265 -15.49 10.77 -17.27
CA GLY A 265 -16.14 9.67 -16.58
C GLY A 265 -15.32 8.36 -16.62
N GLY A 266 -15.96 7.23 -16.38
CA GLY A 266 -15.30 5.92 -16.43
C GLY A 266 -15.75 4.96 -15.32
N PRO A 267 -14.89 3.98 -14.95
CA PRO A 267 -15.17 3.06 -13.86
C PRO A 267 -15.46 3.77 -12.54
N THR A 268 -16.32 3.16 -11.72
CA THR A 268 -16.73 3.76 -10.46
C THR A 268 -15.62 3.71 -9.43
N ILE A 269 -15.37 4.85 -8.81
CA ILE A 269 -14.57 5.00 -7.60
C ILE A 269 -15.50 5.41 -6.48
N ARG A 270 -15.79 4.46 -5.60
CA ARG A 270 -16.66 4.63 -4.47
C ARG A 270 -15.88 4.61 -3.16
N ALA A 271 -15.96 5.67 -2.37
CA ALA A 271 -15.32 5.75 -1.07
C ALA A 271 -16.23 6.48 -0.08
N ILE A 272 -16.76 5.77 0.90
CA ILE A 272 -17.78 6.28 1.81
C ILE A 272 -17.46 6.01 3.27
N THR A 273 -18.01 6.86 4.13
CA THR A 273 -17.97 6.64 5.60
C THR A 273 -19.36 6.82 6.21
N THR A 274 -19.61 6.17 7.35
CA THR A 274 -20.78 6.45 8.15
C THR A 274 -20.50 7.60 9.12
N ASN A 275 -19.42 7.50 9.90
CA ASN A 275 -19.05 8.46 10.92
C ASN A 275 -17.63 8.98 10.67
N GLY A 276 -17.52 10.12 9.99
CA GLY A 276 -16.25 10.74 9.71
C GLY A 276 -16.32 11.74 8.56
N PRO A 277 -15.32 12.60 8.43
CA PRO A 277 -15.25 13.53 7.32
C PRO A 277 -14.81 12.83 6.03
N VAL A 278 -15.21 13.39 4.90
CA VAL A 278 -14.70 13.05 3.57
C VAL A 278 -13.87 14.21 3.05
N ASN A 279 -12.62 13.94 2.70
CA ASN A 279 -11.70 14.90 2.14
C ASN A 279 -11.23 14.40 0.77
N ILE A 280 -11.55 15.14 -0.27
CA ILE A 280 -11.09 14.86 -1.63
C ILE A 280 -10.16 15.99 -2.05
N ARG A 281 -8.93 15.64 -2.38
CA ARG A 281 -7.87 16.59 -2.65
C ARG A 281 -7.30 16.38 -4.04
N ARG A 282 -6.88 17.48 -4.64
CA ARG A 282 -6.03 17.48 -5.81
C ARG A 282 -4.59 17.21 -5.39
N ARG A 283 -3.87 16.47 -6.21
CA ARG A 283 -2.45 16.19 -6.06
C ARG A 283 -1.64 16.83 -7.16
#